data_2ded52a0f6fb3bf0c1c700ec2921ad14
#
_entry.id   2ded52a0f6fb3bf0c1c700ec2921ad14
#
_cell.length_a   1.000
_cell.length_b   1.000
_cell.length_c   1.000
_cell.angle_alpha   90.00
_cell.angle_beta   90.00
_cell.angle_gamma   90.00
#
_symmetry.space_group_name_H-M   'P 1'
#
loop_
_entity.id
_entity.type
_entity.pdbx_description
1 polymer ?
#
loop_
_entity_poly.entity_id
_entity_poly.type
_entity_poly.pdbx_seq_one_letter_code
_entity_poly.pdbx_strand_id
1 'polypeptide(L)'
;MSAVYRTPDDRFTGLPDFPFEPHYRELASGLRVHYIDEGPRDGRPVLMMHGEPSWCFLYRKMIPPVAAAGFRVLAPDLIGFGKSDKPTSKGDYTYARHVAWMQEWFEALDLRDVILACQDWGSLVGLRLVAAMPDRFAGVVLSNGGLPEGQDPPAAFAAWRRFSRWSPVFPIGGILQRATKRDLSPAEVAAYDAPFPTRASKAGARIFPSLVPLGPNEAVPDQKHAWAVLETFDKPFTCAFSDGDPITRGGDALFASRVPGARGMAHRERTEAEKRRDLGDQRADLVEHLAVVDLLVDEVDGDQRGLEVLGHVRAID
;
A
#
# COMPACT_ATOMS: atom_id res chain seq x y z
N MET A 1 12.29 -18.17 14.47
CA MET A 1 12.58 -17.43 13.22
C MET A 1 14.02 -17.62 12.80
N SER A 2 14.32 -17.56 11.48
CA SER A 2 15.69 -17.58 10.95
C SER A 2 16.45 -16.31 11.34
N ALA A 3 17.71 -16.19 10.86
CA ALA A 3 18.46 -14.94 10.99
C ALA A 3 17.69 -13.77 10.38
N VAL A 4 17.80 -12.58 10.99
CA VAL A 4 17.17 -11.35 10.54
C VAL A 4 18.21 -10.46 9.86
N TYR A 5 17.92 -10.02 8.65
CA TYR A 5 18.73 -9.06 7.93
C TYR A 5 18.18 -7.65 8.17
N ARG A 6 19.04 -6.73 8.58
CA ARG A 6 18.77 -5.28 8.62
C ARG A 6 19.57 -4.62 7.51
N THR A 7 18.89 -3.93 6.62
CA THR A 7 19.57 -3.18 5.56
C THR A 7 20.33 -2.02 6.18
N PRO A 8 21.64 -1.86 5.89
CA PRO A 8 22.43 -0.76 6.42
C PRO A 8 21.86 0.62 6.02
N ASP A 9 21.94 1.59 6.94
CA ASP A 9 21.34 2.92 6.76
C ASP A 9 21.97 3.72 5.61
N ASP A 10 23.24 3.47 5.29
CA ASP A 10 23.94 4.09 4.16
C ASP A 10 23.29 3.78 2.81
N ARG A 11 22.55 2.68 2.70
CA ARG A 11 21.76 2.33 1.53
C ARG A 11 20.60 3.27 1.25
N PHE A 12 20.17 4.03 2.23
CA PHE A 12 19.02 4.93 2.16
C PHE A 12 19.42 6.41 2.11
N THR A 13 20.68 6.70 1.86
CA THR A 13 21.17 8.09 1.71
C THR A 13 20.87 8.62 0.32
N GLY A 14 20.48 9.90 0.23
CA GLY A 14 20.28 10.60 -1.05
C GLY A 14 19.12 10.04 -1.89
N LEU A 15 18.11 9.46 -1.26
CA LEU A 15 16.91 8.99 -1.96
C LEU A 15 16.13 10.18 -2.56
N PRO A 16 15.67 10.09 -3.82
CA PRO A 16 14.95 11.19 -4.45
C PRO A 16 13.57 11.37 -3.78
N ASP A 17 13.21 12.63 -3.45
CA ASP A 17 11.93 13.02 -2.88
C ASP A 17 11.57 12.26 -1.58
N PHE A 18 12.57 11.85 -0.78
CA PHE A 18 12.34 11.05 0.43
C PHE A 18 13.11 11.64 1.65
N PRO A 19 12.75 12.84 2.12
CA PRO A 19 13.44 13.52 3.22
C PRO A 19 12.90 13.12 4.62
N PHE A 20 12.13 12.05 4.73
CA PHE A 20 11.40 11.70 5.95
C PHE A 20 12.30 11.06 7.00
N GLU A 21 12.10 11.45 8.26
CA GLU A 21 12.76 10.83 9.41
C GLU A 21 12.23 9.42 9.65
N PRO A 22 13.11 8.44 9.88
CA PRO A 22 12.67 7.07 10.15
C PRO A 22 12.16 6.89 11.56
N HIS A 23 11.01 6.26 11.70
CA HIS A 23 10.50 5.77 12.97
C HIS A 23 10.53 4.26 13.01
N TYR A 24 10.67 3.69 14.22
CA TYR A 24 10.72 2.24 14.39
C TYR A 24 9.87 1.79 15.57
N ARG A 25 9.18 0.65 15.39
CA ARG A 25 8.49 -0.05 16.46
C ARG A 25 8.99 -1.48 16.51
N GLU A 26 9.45 -1.91 17.68
CA GLU A 26 9.79 -3.30 17.93
C GLU A 26 8.52 -4.06 18.29
N LEU A 27 8.35 -5.23 17.67
CA LEU A 27 7.27 -6.18 17.92
C LEU A 27 7.69 -7.17 19.01
N ALA A 28 6.72 -7.85 19.61
CA ALA A 28 6.97 -8.92 20.61
C ALA A 28 7.88 -10.04 20.07
N SER A 29 7.89 -10.23 18.74
CA SER A 29 8.80 -11.16 18.07
C SER A 29 10.27 -10.70 18.02
N GLY A 30 10.59 -9.46 18.44
CA GLY A 30 11.89 -8.80 18.31
C GLY A 30 12.18 -8.23 16.93
N LEU A 31 11.21 -8.32 15.99
CA LEU A 31 11.33 -7.67 14.68
C LEU A 31 10.99 -6.19 14.78
N ARG A 32 11.74 -5.35 14.06
CA ARG A 32 11.45 -3.91 13.93
C ARG A 32 10.61 -3.63 12.69
N VAL A 33 9.51 -2.91 12.86
CA VAL A 33 8.76 -2.26 11.80
C VAL A 33 9.23 -0.83 11.68
N HIS A 34 9.71 -0.45 10.50
CA HIS A 34 9.95 0.94 10.12
C HIS A 34 8.65 1.58 9.66
N TYR A 35 8.48 2.87 9.90
CA TYR A 35 7.37 3.66 9.36
C TYR A 35 7.73 5.14 9.29
N ILE A 36 7.09 5.85 8.37
CA ILE A 36 7.05 7.30 8.30
C ILE A 36 5.88 7.78 9.15
N ASP A 37 6.03 8.93 9.84
CA ASP A 37 5.00 9.56 10.67
C ASP A 37 5.08 11.09 10.50
N GLU A 38 4.35 11.62 9.54
CA GLU A 38 4.40 13.00 9.10
C GLU A 38 3.07 13.74 9.34
N GLY A 39 3.13 15.06 9.44
CA GLY A 39 1.98 15.92 9.69
C GLY A 39 1.67 16.12 11.19
N PRO A 40 0.55 16.81 11.51
CA PRO A 40 0.19 17.13 12.90
C PRO A 40 -0.16 15.85 13.68
N ARG A 41 0.37 15.74 14.90
CA ARG A 41 0.19 14.56 15.76
C ARG A 41 -1.26 14.32 16.19
N ASP A 42 -2.07 15.36 16.22
CA ASP A 42 -3.50 15.38 16.52
C ASP A 42 -4.38 15.32 15.26
N GLY A 43 -3.76 15.33 14.06
CA GLY A 43 -4.47 15.13 12.80
C GLY A 43 -5.05 13.74 12.67
N ARG A 44 -6.16 13.60 11.91
CA ARG A 44 -6.75 12.29 11.62
C ARG A 44 -5.71 11.40 10.93
N PRO A 45 -5.49 10.16 11.40
CA PRO A 45 -4.49 9.28 10.80
C PRO A 45 -4.88 8.79 9.40
N VAL A 46 -3.96 8.89 8.45
CA VAL A 46 -4.00 8.23 7.15
C VAL A 46 -2.92 7.16 7.12
N LEU A 47 -3.33 5.89 7.08
CA LEU A 47 -2.43 4.75 7.03
C LEU A 47 -2.20 4.35 5.57
N MET A 48 -0.98 4.55 5.06
CA MET A 48 -0.61 4.23 3.68
C MET A 48 0.16 2.91 3.61
N MET A 49 -0.48 1.84 3.13
CA MET A 49 0.09 0.49 3.09
C MET A 49 0.52 0.10 1.69
N HIS A 50 1.84 -0.09 1.50
CA HIS A 50 2.46 -0.44 0.22
C HIS A 50 2.25 -1.91 -0.17
N GLY A 51 2.49 -2.19 -1.45
CA GLY A 51 2.47 -3.53 -2.01
C GLY A 51 3.84 -4.14 -2.31
N GLU A 52 3.84 -5.32 -2.93
CA GLU A 52 5.02 -6.09 -3.32
C GLU A 52 5.40 -5.79 -4.80
N PRO A 53 6.67 -5.58 -5.12
CA PRO A 53 7.85 -5.61 -4.26
C PRO A 53 8.34 -4.22 -3.81
N SER A 54 7.44 -3.26 -3.66
CA SER A 54 7.75 -1.88 -3.24
C SER A 54 8.00 -1.75 -1.72
N TRP A 55 8.05 -0.53 -1.22
CA TRP A 55 8.14 -0.14 0.18
C TRP A 55 7.55 1.26 0.34
N CYS A 56 7.52 1.85 1.54
CA CYS A 56 6.87 3.14 1.78
C CYS A 56 7.36 4.30 0.89
N PHE A 57 8.52 4.15 0.24
CA PHE A 57 9.02 5.04 -0.81
C PHE A 57 8.01 5.27 -1.95
N LEU A 58 7.10 4.31 -2.18
CA LEU A 58 5.99 4.44 -3.11
C LEU A 58 5.17 5.71 -2.84
N TYR A 59 4.93 6.01 -1.56
CA TYR A 59 4.08 7.10 -1.11
C TYR A 59 4.79 8.45 -0.94
N ARG A 60 6.11 8.55 -1.27
CA ARG A 60 6.92 9.74 -1.03
C ARG A 60 6.34 11.05 -1.55
N LYS A 61 5.62 11.00 -2.67
CA LYS A 61 4.97 12.17 -3.27
C LYS A 61 3.56 12.42 -2.72
N MET A 62 2.92 11.40 -2.13
CA MET A 62 1.59 11.52 -1.51
C MET A 62 1.66 12.03 -0.08
N ILE A 63 2.70 11.67 0.66
CA ILE A 63 2.87 12.05 2.07
C ILE A 63 2.82 13.57 2.26
N PRO A 64 3.60 14.40 1.53
CA PRO A 64 3.62 15.84 1.78
C PRO A 64 2.27 16.56 1.58
N PRO A 65 1.54 16.37 0.46
CA PRO A 65 0.26 17.04 0.27
C PRO A 65 -0.81 16.59 1.28
N VAL A 66 -0.84 15.29 1.66
CA VAL A 66 -1.79 14.79 2.68
C VAL A 66 -1.46 15.35 4.07
N ALA A 67 -0.19 15.42 4.44
CA ALA A 67 0.23 16.04 5.69
C ALA A 67 -0.06 17.56 5.71
N ALA A 68 0.15 18.25 4.59
CA ALA A 68 -0.17 19.68 4.45
C ALA A 68 -1.68 19.95 4.52
N ALA A 69 -2.53 18.98 4.17
CA ALA A 69 -3.98 19.05 4.35
C ALA A 69 -4.44 18.83 5.82
N GLY A 70 -3.50 18.65 6.76
CA GLY A 70 -3.80 18.53 8.19
C GLY A 70 -3.98 17.08 8.68
N PHE A 71 -3.70 16.08 7.86
CA PHE A 71 -3.72 14.69 8.28
C PHE A 71 -2.38 14.25 8.89
N ARG A 72 -2.43 13.30 9.82
CA ARG A 72 -1.25 12.56 10.27
C ARG A 72 -1.03 11.35 9.36
N VAL A 73 0.03 11.34 8.60
CA VAL A 73 0.33 10.27 7.65
C VAL A 73 1.26 9.25 8.27
N LEU A 74 0.82 7.99 8.27
CA LEU A 74 1.63 6.84 8.69
C LEU A 74 1.86 5.92 7.50
N ALA A 75 3.12 5.68 7.13
CA ALA A 75 3.47 4.79 6.03
C ALA A 75 4.47 3.72 6.50
N PRO A 76 3.99 2.57 7.00
CA PRO A 76 4.87 1.49 7.44
C PRO A 76 5.49 0.73 6.27
N ASP A 77 6.69 0.19 6.50
CA ASP A 77 7.26 -0.87 5.69
C ASP A 77 6.84 -2.24 6.25
N LEU A 78 6.23 -3.07 5.45
CA LEU A 78 5.92 -4.45 5.84
C LEU A 78 7.21 -5.21 6.21
N ILE A 79 7.13 -6.14 7.17
CA ILE A 79 8.27 -7.02 7.50
C ILE A 79 8.76 -7.73 6.23
N GLY A 80 10.07 -7.63 5.96
CA GLY A 80 10.68 -8.12 4.72
C GLY A 80 10.93 -7.04 3.67
N PHE A 81 10.48 -5.78 3.90
CA PHE A 81 10.57 -4.67 2.94
C PHE A 81 11.20 -3.42 3.57
N GLY A 82 11.55 -2.45 2.72
CA GLY A 82 12.03 -1.14 3.11
C GLY A 82 13.12 -1.16 4.17
N LYS A 83 12.97 -0.35 5.20
CA LYS A 83 13.86 -0.31 6.37
C LYS A 83 13.42 -1.26 7.50
N SER A 84 12.28 -1.97 7.37
CA SER A 84 11.86 -2.99 8.32
C SER A 84 12.77 -4.22 8.30
N ASP A 85 12.79 -4.95 9.40
CA ASP A 85 13.55 -6.19 9.53
C ASP A 85 13.13 -7.25 8.51
N LYS A 86 14.09 -8.05 8.07
CA LYS A 86 13.91 -9.05 7.00
C LYS A 86 14.36 -10.42 7.47
N PRO A 87 13.46 -11.30 7.94
CA PRO A 87 13.77 -12.72 8.11
C PRO A 87 14.35 -13.29 6.80
N THR A 88 15.46 -14.04 6.90
CA THR A 88 16.22 -14.47 5.72
C THR A 88 15.70 -15.75 5.08
N SER A 89 14.77 -16.44 5.75
CA SER A 89 14.13 -17.64 5.22
C SER A 89 12.72 -17.33 4.70
N LYS A 90 12.39 -17.83 3.50
CA LYS A 90 11.04 -17.74 2.94
C LYS A 90 9.97 -18.40 3.83
N GLY A 91 10.33 -19.43 4.61
CA GLY A 91 9.43 -20.13 5.52
C GLY A 91 9.02 -19.33 6.76
N ASP A 92 9.69 -18.21 7.03
CA ASP A 92 9.30 -17.31 8.12
C ASP A 92 8.12 -16.39 7.75
N TYR A 93 7.77 -16.32 6.48
CA TYR A 93 6.70 -15.47 6.00
C TYR A 93 5.44 -16.30 5.73
N THR A 94 4.35 -15.94 6.36
CA THR A 94 3.00 -16.40 6.04
C THR A 94 2.06 -15.22 5.98
N TYR A 95 0.94 -15.36 5.30
CA TYR A 95 -0.04 -14.28 5.25
C TYR A 95 -0.57 -13.93 6.64
N ALA A 96 -0.89 -14.95 7.45
CA ALA A 96 -1.35 -14.75 8.84
C ALA A 96 -0.31 -13.99 9.69
N ARG A 97 0.99 -14.27 9.53
CA ARG A 97 2.04 -13.52 10.24
C ARG A 97 2.09 -12.06 9.83
N HIS A 98 1.94 -11.74 8.53
CA HIS A 98 1.91 -10.35 8.09
C HIS A 98 0.73 -9.59 8.67
N VAL A 99 -0.43 -10.21 8.73
CA VAL A 99 -1.60 -9.61 9.40
C VAL A 99 -1.30 -9.40 10.88
N ALA A 100 -0.78 -10.42 11.58
CA ALA A 100 -0.49 -10.33 13.01
C ALA A 100 0.57 -9.27 13.34
N TRP A 101 1.67 -9.18 12.57
CA TRP A 101 2.70 -8.17 12.76
C TRP A 101 2.17 -6.75 12.57
N MET A 102 1.36 -6.54 11.55
CA MET A 102 0.79 -5.21 11.30
C MET A 102 -0.33 -4.86 12.28
N GLN A 103 -1.09 -5.84 12.74
CA GLN A 103 -2.07 -5.64 13.81
C GLN A 103 -1.38 -5.22 15.11
N GLU A 104 -0.33 -5.95 15.55
CA GLU A 104 0.45 -5.60 16.73
C GLU A 104 1.04 -4.18 16.62
N TRP A 105 1.62 -3.84 15.46
CA TRP A 105 2.14 -2.51 15.20
C TRP A 105 1.06 -1.44 15.29
N PHE A 106 -0.10 -1.67 14.68
CA PHE A 106 -1.24 -0.75 14.66
C PHE A 106 -1.81 -0.52 16.07
N GLU A 107 -2.00 -1.58 16.85
CA GLU A 107 -2.49 -1.53 18.23
C GLU A 107 -1.49 -0.82 19.17
N ALA A 108 -0.19 -1.05 18.97
CA ALA A 108 0.87 -0.44 19.76
C ALA A 108 0.98 1.09 19.57
N LEU A 109 0.47 1.62 18.47
CA LEU A 109 0.35 3.07 18.22
C LEU A 109 -1.02 3.63 18.63
N ASP A 110 -1.93 2.78 19.14
CA ASP A 110 -3.32 3.09 19.51
C ASP A 110 -4.07 3.92 18.45
N LEU A 111 -3.87 3.58 17.17
CA LEU A 111 -4.48 4.30 16.07
C LEU A 111 -6.00 4.13 16.07
N ARG A 112 -6.71 5.25 15.89
CA ARG A 112 -8.19 5.33 15.86
C ARG A 112 -8.62 6.34 14.81
N ASP A 113 -9.86 6.19 14.33
CA ASP A 113 -10.45 7.04 13.30
C ASP A 113 -9.58 7.11 12.02
N VAL A 114 -9.02 5.98 11.64
CA VAL A 114 -8.00 5.84 10.59
C VAL A 114 -8.64 5.78 9.21
N ILE A 115 -8.11 6.53 8.26
CA ILE A 115 -8.36 6.31 6.84
C ILE A 115 -7.28 5.39 6.31
N LEU A 116 -7.66 4.21 5.79
CA LEU A 116 -6.73 3.30 5.15
C LEU A 116 -6.58 3.66 3.67
N ALA A 117 -5.37 4.00 3.23
CA ALA A 117 -5.00 4.08 1.82
C ALA A 117 -4.07 2.91 1.47
N CYS A 118 -4.50 2.01 0.60
CA CYS A 118 -3.79 0.77 0.37
C CYS A 118 -3.84 0.31 -1.09
N GLN A 119 -2.80 -0.42 -1.50
CA GLN A 119 -2.73 -1.04 -2.81
C GLN A 119 -2.03 -2.41 -2.75
N ASP A 120 -2.30 -3.32 -3.68
CA ASP A 120 -1.64 -4.63 -3.81
C ASP A 120 -1.63 -5.39 -2.45
N TRP A 121 -0.47 -5.81 -1.93
CA TRP A 121 -0.33 -6.46 -0.63
C TRP A 121 -0.75 -5.58 0.56
N GLY A 122 -0.60 -4.25 0.42
CA GLY A 122 -1.15 -3.32 1.39
C GLY A 122 -2.66 -3.46 1.55
N SER A 123 -3.39 -3.80 0.49
CA SER A 123 -4.82 -4.10 0.56
C SER A 123 -5.10 -5.44 1.23
N LEU A 124 -4.34 -6.49 0.90
CA LEU A 124 -4.53 -7.81 1.52
C LEU A 124 -4.37 -7.74 3.04
N VAL A 125 -3.35 -7.05 3.52
CA VAL A 125 -3.11 -6.89 4.96
C VAL A 125 -4.05 -5.84 5.56
N GLY A 126 -4.18 -4.66 4.93
CA GLY A 126 -4.97 -3.55 5.44
C GLY A 126 -6.45 -3.86 5.59
N LEU A 127 -7.06 -4.52 4.60
CA LEU A 127 -8.48 -4.93 4.69
C LEU A 127 -8.71 -6.00 5.78
N ARG A 128 -7.70 -6.81 6.10
CA ARG A 128 -7.76 -7.72 7.25
C ARG A 128 -7.70 -6.96 8.58
N LEU A 129 -6.95 -5.84 8.65
CA LEU A 129 -6.96 -4.95 9.82
C LEU A 129 -8.32 -4.27 9.96
N VAL A 130 -8.90 -3.78 8.86
CA VAL A 130 -10.27 -3.20 8.87
C VAL A 130 -11.28 -4.23 9.38
N ALA A 131 -11.21 -5.47 8.88
CA ALA A 131 -12.12 -6.52 9.31
C ALA A 131 -11.94 -6.94 10.78
N ALA A 132 -10.70 -6.92 11.29
CA ALA A 132 -10.41 -7.25 12.68
C ALA A 132 -10.83 -6.13 13.67
N MET A 133 -10.79 -4.86 13.22
CA MET A 133 -11.00 -3.69 14.08
C MET A 133 -11.82 -2.61 13.37
N PRO A 134 -13.05 -2.92 12.85
CA PRO A 134 -13.80 -1.99 11.98
C PRO A 134 -14.10 -0.65 12.64
N ASP A 135 -14.24 -0.61 13.96
CA ASP A 135 -14.54 0.61 14.71
C ASP A 135 -13.36 1.59 14.74
N ARG A 136 -12.12 1.11 14.51
CA ARG A 136 -10.93 1.96 14.48
C ARG A 136 -10.70 2.67 13.15
N PHE A 137 -11.46 2.32 12.10
CA PHE A 137 -11.32 2.91 10.78
C PHE A 137 -12.46 3.87 10.48
N ALA A 138 -12.14 5.02 9.88
CA ALA A 138 -13.09 6.02 9.40
C ALA A 138 -13.49 5.78 7.94
N GLY A 139 -12.61 5.19 7.15
CA GLY A 139 -12.84 4.89 5.75
C GLY A 139 -11.68 4.16 5.08
N VAL A 140 -11.88 3.80 3.81
CA VAL A 140 -10.89 3.06 3.01
C VAL A 140 -10.77 3.67 1.62
N VAL A 141 -9.54 3.89 1.16
CA VAL A 141 -9.19 4.15 -0.23
C VAL A 141 -8.39 2.95 -0.75
N LEU A 142 -9.01 2.17 -1.60
CA LEU A 142 -8.43 0.96 -2.19
C LEU A 142 -7.99 1.22 -3.63
N SER A 143 -6.70 1.05 -3.91
CA SER A 143 -6.14 1.15 -5.25
C SER A 143 -5.58 -0.19 -5.69
N ASN A 144 -5.91 -0.65 -6.91
CA ASN A 144 -5.32 -1.83 -7.56
C ASN A 144 -4.96 -2.95 -6.56
N GLY A 145 -5.94 -3.42 -5.82
CA GLY A 145 -5.79 -4.41 -4.78
C GLY A 145 -6.91 -5.43 -4.76
N GLY A 146 -6.98 -6.21 -3.70
CA GLY A 146 -8.00 -7.25 -3.57
C GLY A 146 -7.98 -7.97 -2.24
N LEU A 147 -8.99 -8.81 -2.06
CA LEU A 147 -9.10 -9.74 -0.94
C LEU A 147 -9.57 -11.11 -1.49
N PRO A 148 -8.66 -11.89 -2.12
CA PRO A 148 -9.00 -13.17 -2.77
C PRO A 148 -9.51 -14.20 -1.76
N GLU A 149 -10.47 -15.03 -2.20
CA GLU A 149 -11.15 -16.05 -1.37
C GLU A 149 -10.92 -17.48 -1.90
N GLY A 150 -9.77 -17.76 -2.54
CA GLY A 150 -9.43 -19.10 -3.02
C GLY A 150 -9.78 -19.35 -4.49
N GLN A 151 -10.17 -18.33 -5.25
CA GLN A 151 -10.38 -18.46 -6.70
C GLN A 151 -9.08 -18.80 -7.43
N ASP A 152 -9.20 -19.40 -8.61
CA ASP A 152 -8.03 -19.74 -9.42
C ASP A 152 -7.25 -18.49 -9.82
N PRO A 153 -5.90 -18.54 -9.77
CA PRO A 153 -5.09 -17.40 -10.15
C PRO A 153 -5.16 -17.15 -11.66
N PRO A 154 -5.28 -15.87 -12.11
CA PRO A 154 -5.09 -15.53 -13.51
C PRO A 154 -3.72 -16.01 -14.02
N ALA A 155 -3.64 -16.38 -15.32
CA ALA A 155 -2.41 -16.93 -15.91
C ALA A 155 -1.19 -16.00 -15.73
N ALA A 156 -1.39 -14.69 -15.86
CA ALA A 156 -0.36 -13.68 -15.63
C ALA A 156 0.17 -13.72 -14.19
N PHE A 157 -0.72 -13.82 -13.20
CA PHE A 157 -0.34 -13.92 -11.80
C PHE A 157 0.34 -15.27 -11.49
N ALA A 158 -0.11 -16.37 -12.06
CA ALA A 158 0.54 -17.68 -11.92
C ALA A 158 1.99 -17.65 -12.46
N ALA A 159 2.21 -16.97 -13.61
CA ALA A 159 3.54 -16.77 -14.17
C ALA A 159 4.42 -15.89 -13.25
N TRP A 160 3.86 -14.78 -12.72
CA TRP A 160 4.53 -13.93 -11.74
C TRP A 160 4.94 -14.70 -10.48
N ARG A 161 4.04 -15.47 -9.89
CA ARG A 161 4.28 -16.31 -8.72
C ARG A 161 5.43 -17.30 -8.94
N ARG A 162 5.48 -17.94 -10.13
CA ARG A 162 6.57 -18.84 -10.50
C ARG A 162 7.90 -18.10 -10.68
N PHE A 163 7.89 -16.95 -11.35
CA PHE A 163 9.08 -16.12 -11.54
C PHE A 163 9.63 -15.65 -10.19
N SER A 164 8.84 -15.04 -9.33
CA SER A 164 9.28 -14.52 -8.04
C SER A 164 9.92 -15.60 -7.17
N ARG A 165 9.35 -16.81 -7.18
CA ARG A 165 9.80 -17.91 -6.35
C ARG A 165 11.11 -18.54 -6.84
N TRP A 166 11.29 -18.71 -8.15
CA TRP A 166 12.31 -19.58 -8.73
C TRP A 166 13.36 -18.86 -9.59
N SER A 167 13.12 -17.65 -10.08
CA SER A 167 14.09 -16.93 -10.90
C SER A 167 15.46 -16.81 -10.19
N PRO A 168 16.59 -17.04 -10.88
CA PRO A 168 17.92 -16.82 -10.30
C PRO A 168 18.16 -15.35 -9.99
N VAL A 169 17.55 -14.44 -10.76
CA VAL A 169 17.64 -12.98 -10.60
C VAL A 169 16.29 -12.38 -10.20
N PHE A 170 16.32 -11.38 -9.34
CA PHE A 170 15.13 -10.66 -8.91
C PHE A 170 15.47 -9.16 -8.71
N PRO A 171 15.56 -8.39 -9.81
CA PRO A 171 15.91 -6.96 -9.79
C PRO A 171 14.64 -6.16 -9.47
N ILE A 172 14.46 -5.76 -8.23
CA ILE A 172 13.22 -5.14 -7.74
C ILE A 172 12.94 -3.82 -8.46
N GLY A 173 13.92 -2.92 -8.54
CA GLY A 173 13.77 -1.67 -9.27
C GLY A 173 13.44 -1.88 -10.75
N GLY A 174 14.07 -2.88 -11.41
CA GLY A 174 13.76 -3.23 -12.79
C GLY A 174 12.39 -3.89 -12.98
N ILE A 175 11.87 -4.59 -11.97
CA ILE A 175 10.50 -5.14 -11.98
C ILE A 175 9.50 -3.98 -11.90
N LEU A 176 9.69 -3.06 -10.97
CA LEU A 176 8.83 -1.88 -10.79
C LEU A 176 8.86 -0.97 -12.02
N GLN A 177 10.03 -0.76 -12.65
CA GLN A 177 10.11 -0.02 -13.92
C GLN A 177 9.21 -0.62 -14.99
N ARG A 178 9.15 -1.95 -15.11
CA ARG A 178 8.29 -2.63 -16.10
C ARG A 178 6.81 -2.63 -15.71
N ALA A 179 6.51 -2.62 -14.41
CA ALA A 179 5.15 -2.57 -13.91
C ALA A 179 4.55 -1.16 -13.95
N THR A 180 5.40 -0.13 -14.04
CA THR A 180 4.99 1.27 -14.06
C THR A 180 4.89 1.76 -15.51
N LYS A 181 3.84 2.52 -15.85
CA LYS A 181 3.66 3.12 -17.17
C LYS A 181 4.60 4.31 -17.41
N ARG A 182 4.97 5.00 -16.35
CA ARG A 182 5.94 6.09 -16.36
C ARG A 182 7.37 5.53 -16.38
N ASP A 183 8.26 6.23 -17.04
CA ASP A 183 9.68 5.95 -16.93
C ASP A 183 10.22 6.44 -15.58
N LEU A 184 10.68 5.48 -14.76
CA LEU A 184 11.37 5.81 -13.52
C LEU A 184 12.79 6.29 -13.84
N SER A 185 13.21 7.35 -13.16
CA SER A 185 14.62 7.79 -13.25
C SER A 185 15.57 6.70 -12.70
N PRO A 186 16.85 6.68 -13.10
CA PRO A 186 17.82 5.76 -12.52
C PRO A 186 17.93 5.85 -10.99
N ALA A 187 17.73 7.05 -10.42
CA ALA A 187 17.71 7.25 -8.97
C ALA A 187 16.50 6.61 -8.30
N GLU A 188 15.32 6.67 -8.91
CA GLU A 188 14.11 6.01 -8.39
C GLU A 188 14.21 4.48 -8.49
N VAL A 189 14.75 3.95 -9.59
CA VAL A 189 15.02 2.51 -9.73
C VAL A 189 15.99 2.05 -8.63
N ALA A 190 17.08 2.80 -8.40
CA ALA A 190 18.04 2.50 -7.35
C ALA A 190 17.43 2.59 -5.94
N ALA A 191 16.51 3.54 -5.72
CA ALA A 191 15.79 3.69 -4.44
C ALA A 191 14.88 2.48 -4.14
N TYR A 192 14.23 1.90 -5.15
CA TYR A 192 13.49 0.65 -4.98
C TYR A 192 14.38 -0.56 -4.73
N ASP A 193 15.61 -0.59 -5.24
CA ASP A 193 16.59 -1.64 -4.97
C ASP A 193 17.32 -1.46 -3.63
N ALA A 194 17.32 -0.25 -3.05
CA ALA A 194 18.07 0.09 -1.85
C ALA A 194 17.85 -0.89 -0.67
N PRO A 195 16.59 -1.33 -0.35
CA PRO A 195 16.33 -2.26 0.75
C PRO A 195 16.90 -3.67 0.54
N PHE A 196 17.28 -4.04 -0.70
CA PHE A 196 17.45 -5.42 -1.14
C PHE A 196 18.83 -5.74 -1.73
N PRO A 197 19.95 -5.43 -1.02
CA PRO A 197 21.29 -5.57 -1.58
C PRO A 197 21.74 -7.03 -1.76
N THR A 198 21.12 -7.98 -1.08
CA THR A 198 21.52 -9.39 -1.09
C THR A 198 20.36 -10.31 -1.45
N ARG A 199 20.68 -11.59 -1.76
CA ARG A 199 19.66 -12.61 -1.97
C ARG A 199 18.82 -12.86 -0.70
N ALA A 200 19.45 -12.81 0.46
CA ALA A 200 18.80 -13.03 1.76
C ALA A 200 17.80 -11.92 2.08
N SER A 201 18.13 -10.65 1.79
CA SER A 201 17.22 -9.52 1.99
C SER A 201 15.97 -9.55 1.09
N LYS A 202 15.96 -10.38 0.03
CA LYS A 202 14.83 -10.55 -0.90
C LYS A 202 13.91 -11.73 -0.55
N ALA A 203 14.11 -12.40 0.58
CA ALA A 203 13.33 -13.60 0.93
C ALA A 203 11.81 -13.30 1.02
N GLY A 204 11.44 -12.20 1.67
CA GLY A 204 10.06 -11.71 1.77
C GLY A 204 9.46 -11.41 0.39
N ALA A 205 10.05 -10.49 -0.37
CA ALA A 205 9.55 -10.10 -1.69
C ALA A 205 9.37 -11.31 -2.62
N ARG A 206 10.29 -12.27 -2.56
CA ARG A 206 10.21 -13.47 -3.42
C ARG A 206 9.13 -14.47 -3.06
N ILE A 207 8.71 -14.54 -1.80
CA ILE A 207 7.67 -15.49 -1.36
C ILE A 207 6.26 -14.88 -1.42
N PHE A 208 6.13 -13.56 -1.32
CA PHE A 208 4.85 -12.87 -1.23
C PHE A 208 3.82 -13.29 -2.28
N PRO A 209 4.12 -13.36 -3.59
CA PRO A 209 3.13 -13.80 -4.57
C PRO A 209 2.61 -15.22 -4.32
N SER A 210 3.38 -16.06 -3.63
CA SER A 210 2.96 -17.41 -3.26
C SER A 210 2.06 -17.47 -2.02
N LEU A 211 2.00 -16.40 -1.24
CA LEU A 211 1.19 -16.29 -0.02
C LEU A 211 -0.21 -15.73 -0.31
N VAL A 212 -0.46 -15.18 -1.51
CA VAL A 212 -1.78 -14.67 -1.90
C VAL A 212 -2.78 -15.83 -1.90
N PRO A 213 -3.96 -15.70 -1.22
CA PRO A 213 -4.95 -16.75 -1.07
C PRO A 213 -5.72 -17.05 -2.36
N LEU A 214 -5.02 -17.53 -3.37
CA LEU A 214 -5.54 -18.00 -4.67
C LEU A 214 -5.36 -19.51 -4.79
N GLY A 215 -6.41 -20.21 -5.22
CA GLY A 215 -6.50 -21.66 -5.17
C GLY A 215 -6.67 -22.18 -3.73
N PRO A 216 -6.48 -23.48 -3.50
CA PRO A 216 -6.47 -24.05 -2.15
C PRO A 216 -5.38 -23.39 -1.29
N ASN A 217 -5.78 -22.71 -0.21
CA ASN A 217 -4.87 -21.94 0.64
C ASN A 217 -5.42 -21.89 2.08
N GLU A 218 -4.53 -22.02 3.06
CA GLU A 218 -4.88 -22.02 4.48
C GLU A 218 -5.49 -20.69 4.97
N ALA A 219 -5.22 -19.57 4.29
CA ALA A 219 -5.76 -18.26 4.64
C ALA A 219 -7.19 -18.02 4.12
N VAL A 220 -7.75 -18.91 3.28
CA VAL A 220 -9.09 -18.73 2.69
C VAL A 220 -10.21 -18.61 3.72
N PRO A 221 -10.26 -19.39 4.81
CA PRO A 221 -11.28 -19.21 5.83
C PRO A 221 -11.27 -17.83 6.45
N ASP A 222 -10.09 -17.31 6.75
CA ASP A 222 -9.94 -15.97 7.31
C ASP A 222 -10.31 -14.86 6.31
N GLN A 223 -10.04 -15.07 5.00
CA GLN A 223 -10.47 -14.12 3.96
C GLN A 223 -11.99 -14.04 3.88
N LYS A 224 -12.67 -15.19 3.92
CA LYS A 224 -14.13 -15.23 3.96
C LYS A 224 -14.71 -14.55 5.20
N HIS A 225 -14.06 -14.74 6.35
CA HIS A 225 -14.46 -14.03 7.58
C HIS A 225 -14.29 -12.52 7.41
N ALA A 226 -13.16 -12.07 6.85
CA ALA A 226 -12.93 -10.65 6.59
C ALA A 226 -13.98 -10.06 5.63
N TRP A 227 -14.35 -10.78 4.58
CA TRP A 227 -15.44 -10.37 3.68
C TRP A 227 -16.76 -10.24 4.40
N ALA A 228 -17.11 -11.19 5.29
CA ALA A 228 -18.36 -11.11 6.06
C ALA A 228 -18.45 -9.83 6.91
N VAL A 229 -17.32 -9.32 7.41
CA VAL A 229 -17.27 -8.03 8.11
C VAL A 229 -17.34 -6.85 7.12
N LEU A 230 -16.58 -6.90 6.03
CA LEU A 230 -16.58 -5.83 5.01
C LEU A 230 -17.97 -5.66 4.36
N GLU A 231 -18.75 -6.73 4.24
CA GLU A 231 -20.14 -6.69 3.76
C GLU A 231 -21.10 -5.97 4.71
N THR A 232 -20.65 -5.64 5.92
CA THR A 232 -21.37 -4.79 6.88
C THR A 232 -20.70 -3.43 7.10
N PHE A 233 -19.58 -3.17 6.46
CA PHE A 233 -18.82 -1.92 6.61
C PHE A 233 -19.51 -0.81 5.82
N ASP A 234 -20.12 0.14 6.52
CA ASP A 234 -20.94 1.22 5.98
C ASP A 234 -20.23 2.58 5.91
N LYS A 235 -18.99 2.64 6.43
CA LYS A 235 -18.16 3.85 6.36
C LYS A 235 -17.60 4.04 4.94
N PRO A 236 -17.21 5.27 4.54
CA PRO A 236 -16.72 5.56 3.21
C PRO A 236 -15.69 4.56 2.69
N PHE A 237 -15.93 4.00 1.51
CA PHE A 237 -15.05 3.03 0.87
C PHE A 237 -14.91 3.36 -0.61
N THR A 238 -13.80 3.96 -0.99
CA THR A 238 -13.53 4.37 -2.37
C THR A 238 -12.57 3.44 -3.06
N CYS A 239 -12.85 3.12 -4.33
CA CYS A 239 -11.98 2.36 -5.20
C CYS A 239 -11.34 3.29 -6.25
N ALA A 240 -10.01 3.28 -6.31
CA ALA A 240 -9.20 4.03 -7.27
C ALA A 240 -8.35 3.06 -8.11
N PHE A 241 -8.99 2.40 -9.08
CA PHE A 241 -8.35 1.36 -9.88
C PHE A 241 -7.87 1.91 -11.23
N SER A 242 -6.91 1.21 -11.82
CA SER A 242 -6.36 1.47 -13.15
C SER A 242 -6.80 0.37 -14.12
N ASP A 243 -7.34 0.75 -15.27
CA ASP A 243 -7.66 -0.16 -16.37
C ASP A 243 -6.42 -0.81 -17.01
N GLY A 244 -5.24 -0.22 -16.79
CA GLY A 244 -3.95 -0.71 -17.30
C GLY A 244 -3.30 -1.80 -16.46
N ASP A 245 -3.86 -2.18 -15.30
CA ASP A 245 -3.35 -3.28 -14.47
C ASP A 245 -3.94 -4.62 -14.92
N PRO A 246 -3.13 -5.54 -15.47
CA PRO A 246 -3.63 -6.82 -15.96
C PRO A 246 -4.05 -7.80 -14.84
N ILE A 247 -3.73 -7.51 -13.58
CA ILE A 247 -3.97 -8.40 -12.43
C ILE A 247 -5.25 -8.03 -11.71
N THR A 248 -5.43 -6.74 -11.39
CA THR A 248 -6.52 -6.27 -10.51
C THR A 248 -7.62 -5.50 -11.24
N ARG A 249 -7.45 -5.21 -12.53
CA ARG A 249 -8.46 -4.50 -13.34
C ARG A 249 -9.84 -5.11 -13.19
N GLY A 250 -10.84 -4.25 -12.92
CA GLY A 250 -12.23 -4.65 -12.73
C GLY A 250 -12.53 -5.20 -11.32
N GLY A 251 -11.52 -5.25 -10.44
CA GLY A 251 -11.72 -5.67 -9.04
C GLY A 251 -12.52 -4.66 -8.20
N ASP A 252 -12.52 -3.39 -8.60
CA ASP A 252 -13.33 -2.32 -8.00
C ASP A 252 -14.83 -2.63 -8.01
N ALA A 253 -15.35 -3.22 -9.10
CA ALA A 253 -16.76 -3.62 -9.22
C ALA A 253 -17.17 -4.65 -8.13
N LEU A 254 -16.25 -5.53 -7.71
CA LEU A 254 -16.51 -6.49 -6.64
C LEU A 254 -16.73 -5.76 -5.31
N PHE A 255 -15.85 -4.81 -4.96
CA PHE A 255 -15.99 -4.03 -3.73
C PHE A 255 -17.21 -3.12 -3.76
N ALA A 256 -17.45 -2.42 -4.88
CA ALA A 256 -18.62 -1.57 -5.06
C ALA A 256 -19.95 -2.34 -4.89
N SER A 257 -19.98 -3.61 -5.28
CA SER A 257 -21.18 -4.45 -5.15
C SER A 257 -21.37 -5.04 -3.74
N ARG A 258 -20.26 -5.38 -3.04
CA ARG A 258 -20.32 -6.12 -1.76
C ARG A 258 -20.24 -5.21 -0.53
N VAL A 259 -19.49 -4.09 -0.59
CA VAL A 259 -19.24 -3.22 0.56
C VAL A 259 -20.29 -2.11 0.62
N PRO A 260 -21.12 -2.01 1.67
CA PRO A 260 -22.15 -0.97 1.77
C PRO A 260 -21.59 0.46 1.68
N GLY A 261 -20.45 0.73 2.32
CA GLY A 261 -19.80 2.03 2.30
C GLY A 261 -19.23 2.45 0.93
N ALA A 262 -19.19 1.54 -0.05
CA ALA A 262 -18.78 1.85 -1.43
C ALA A 262 -19.96 2.35 -2.29
N ARG A 263 -21.19 2.16 -1.84
CA ARG A 263 -22.38 2.51 -2.64
C ARG A 263 -22.54 4.03 -2.72
N GLY A 264 -22.66 4.53 -3.95
CA GLY A 264 -22.83 5.97 -4.20
C GLY A 264 -21.53 6.77 -4.11
N MET A 265 -20.41 6.14 -3.81
CA MET A 265 -19.10 6.77 -3.84
C MET A 265 -18.62 6.99 -5.27
N ALA A 266 -17.87 8.07 -5.50
CA ALA A 266 -17.23 8.33 -6.78
C ALA A 266 -16.02 7.42 -6.95
N HIS A 267 -16.24 6.24 -7.53
CA HIS A 267 -15.13 5.36 -7.90
C HIS A 267 -14.40 5.94 -9.12
N ARG A 268 -13.07 6.01 -9.05
CA ARG A 268 -12.24 6.49 -10.17
C ARG A 268 -11.57 5.33 -10.89
N GLU A 269 -11.96 5.12 -12.14
CA GLU A 269 -11.21 4.30 -13.07
C GLU A 269 -10.42 5.23 -14.00
N ARG A 270 -9.09 5.17 -13.98
CA ARG A 270 -8.27 5.96 -14.92
C ARG A 270 -8.10 5.21 -16.22
N THR A 271 -8.62 5.80 -17.27
CA THR A 271 -8.51 5.26 -18.63
C THR A 271 -7.11 5.51 -19.22
N GLU A 272 -6.67 4.64 -20.13
CA GLU A 272 -5.42 4.83 -20.89
C GLU A 272 -5.39 6.16 -21.66
N ALA A 273 -6.56 6.70 -22.05
CA ALA A 273 -6.65 7.98 -22.74
C ALA A 273 -6.36 9.17 -21.84
N GLU A 274 -6.75 9.11 -20.56
CA GLU A 274 -6.42 10.14 -19.56
C GLU A 274 -4.94 10.10 -19.22
N LYS A 275 -4.36 8.92 -19.04
CA LYS A 275 -2.92 8.75 -18.81
C LYS A 275 -2.06 9.29 -19.95
N ARG A 276 -2.47 9.13 -21.21
CA ARG A 276 -1.71 9.65 -22.37
C ARG A 276 -1.75 11.17 -22.46
N ARG A 277 -2.82 11.82 -22.01
CA ARG A 277 -2.89 13.30 -21.93
C ARG A 277 -1.95 13.85 -20.87
N ASP A 278 -1.81 13.14 -19.76
CA ASP A 278 -0.99 13.54 -18.62
C ASP A 278 0.52 13.32 -18.86
N LEU A 279 0.93 12.37 -19.72
CA LEU A 279 2.34 12.12 -20.06
C LEU A 279 3.06 13.30 -20.76
N GLY A 280 2.32 14.29 -21.24
CA GLY A 280 2.87 15.54 -21.81
C GLY A 280 3.14 16.64 -20.78
N ASP A 281 2.72 16.48 -19.54
CA ASP A 281 2.83 17.48 -18.48
C ASP A 281 3.55 16.87 -17.26
N GLN A 282 4.63 17.52 -16.77
CA GLN A 282 5.30 17.11 -15.53
C GLN A 282 4.38 17.17 -14.28
N ARG A 283 3.17 17.74 -14.44
CA ARG A 283 2.08 17.73 -13.46
C ARG A 283 1.36 16.37 -13.34
N ALA A 284 1.57 15.44 -14.27
CA ALA A 284 0.89 14.14 -14.29
C ALA A 284 1.16 13.29 -13.03
N ASP A 285 2.39 13.34 -12.51
CA ASP A 285 2.75 12.66 -11.26
C ASP A 285 1.95 13.21 -10.05
N LEU A 286 1.72 14.53 -10.04
CA LEU A 286 0.95 15.20 -8.99
C LEU A 286 -0.53 14.83 -9.07
N VAL A 287 -1.08 14.67 -10.27
CA VAL A 287 -2.51 14.36 -10.50
C VAL A 287 -2.87 12.93 -10.10
N GLU A 288 -1.98 11.93 -10.29
CA GLU A 288 -2.19 10.58 -9.72
C GLU A 288 -2.31 10.61 -8.20
N HIS A 289 -1.49 11.45 -7.57
CA HIS A 289 -1.45 11.61 -6.12
C HIS A 289 -2.59 12.51 -5.62
N LEU A 290 -2.93 13.58 -6.35
CA LEU A 290 -4.05 14.47 -6.02
C LEU A 290 -5.41 13.77 -6.12
N ALA A 291 -5.58 12.78 -7.00
CA ALA A 291 -6.82 12.02 -7.08
C ALA A 291 -7.13 11.26 -5.78
N VAL A 292 -6.11 10.74 -5.10
CA VAL A 292 -6.26 10.11 -3.77
C VAL A 292 -6.44 11.19 -2.69
N VAL A 293 -5.72 12.31 -2.80
CA VAL A 293 -5.85 13.46 -1.88
C VAL A 293 -7.22 14.12 -2.03
N ASP A 294 -7.69 14.37 -3.24
CA ASP A 294 -9.04 14.91 -3.50
C ASP A 294 -10.12 13.99 -2.93
N LEU A 295 -9.97 12.66 -3.09
CA LEU A 295 -10.87 11.68 -2.49
C LEU A 295 -10.81 11.70 -0.95
N LEU A 296 -9.62 11.83 -0.36
CA LEU A 296 -9.44 11.90 1.08
C LEU A 296 -10.02 13.21 1.67
N VAL A 297 -9.92 14.32 0.93
CA VAL A 297 -10.39 15.65 1.38
C VAL A 297 -11.89 15.81 1.15
N ASP A 298 -12.42 15.42 -0.01
CA ASP A 298 -13.86 15.57 -0.34
C ASP A 298 -14.77 14.67 0.51
N GLU A 299 -14.26 13.51 0.98
CA GLU A 299 -15.06 12.56 1.78
C GLU A 299 -15.05 12.83 3.28
N VAL A 300 -14.02 13.51 3.78
CA VAL A 300 -13.85 13.73 5.22
C VAL A 300 -14.52 15.01 5.71
N ASP A 301 -14.67 16.01 4.86
CA ASP A 301 -15.29 17.29 5.20
C ASP A 301 -16.55 17.55 4.37
N GLY A 302 -17.68 16.99 4.81
CA GLY A 302 -19.00 17.57 4.49
C GLY A 302 -19.17 18.98 5.05
N ASP A 303 -18.13 19.59 5.62
CA ASP A 303 -18.10 20.95 6.19
C ASP A 303 -17.18 21.84 5.32
N GLN A 304 -17.66 23.02 4.99
CA GLN A 304 -17.17 23.98 3.98
C GLN A 304 -15.70 24.44 4.10
N ARG A 305 -14.88 23.90 5.00
CA ARG A 305 -13.47 24.28 5.19
C ARG A 305 -12.50 23.64 4.15
N GLY A 306 -12.89 22.56 3.50
CA GLY A 306 -12.06 21.89 2.48
C GLY A 306 -11.89 22.70 1.19
N LEU A 307 -12.84 23.57 0.85
CA LEU A 307 -12.81 24.40 -0.36
C LEU A 307 -11.76 25.51 -0.35
N GLU A 308 -11.39 26.05 0.84
CA GLU A 308 -10.37 27.09 0.93
C GLU A 308 -8.94 26.57 0.78
N VAL A 309 -8.67 25.33 1.22
CA VAL A 309 -7.35 24.68 1.06
C VAL A 309 -7.08 24.31 -0.39
N LEU A 310 -8.09 23.86 -1.13
CA LEU A 310 -7.98 23.56 -2.56
C LEU A 310 -7.71 24.82 -3.41
N GLY A 311 -8.20 25.99 -2.97
CA GLY A 311 -7.90 27.29 -3.60
C GLY A 311 -6.41 27.64 -3.53
N HIS A 312 -5.72 27.28 -2.45
CA HIS A 312 -4.28 27.56 -2.27
C HIS A 312 -3.38 26.59 -3.05
N VAL A 313 -3.76 25.33 -3.20
CA VAL A 313 -2.99 24.33 -3.99
C VAL A 313 -3.13 24.58 -5.50
N ARG A 314 -4.25 25.16 -5.95
CA ARG A 314 -4.45 25.60 -7.34
C ARG A 314 -3.73 26.91 -7.71
N ALA A 315 -3.27 27.67 -6.74
CA ALA A 315 -2.63 28.98 -6.93
C ALA A 315 -1.09 28.93 -6.90
N ILE A 316 -0.48 27.74 -6.86
CA ILE A 316 0.97 27.56 -7.05
C ILE A 316 1.17 27.18 -8.52
N ASP A 317 1.04 28.19 -9.38
CA ASP A 317 1.51 28.16 -10.78
C ASP A 317 3.03 28.40 -10.84
#